data_308c93550c7a01563a7fd5835ec43f7b
#
_entry.id   308c93550c7a01563a7fd5835ec43f7b
#
_cell.length_a   1.000
_cell.length_b   1.000
_cell.length_c   1.000
_cell.angle_alpha   90.00
_cell.angle_beta   90.00
_cell.angle_gamma   90.00
#
_symmetry.space_group_name_H-M   'P 1'
#
loop_
_entity.id
_entity.type
_entity.pdbx_description
1 polymer ?
#
loop_
_entity_poly.entity_id
_entity_poly.type
_entity_poly.pdbx_seq_one_letter_code
_entity_poly.pdbx_strand_id
1 'polypeptide(L)'
;MSILIAFALAVLRLTGFFIEPRLSDADIHAVSGEPARVMWPLSTERPLTVVTWNIERGARFDRVAAMLGEVDADVILLQEADRFCSRSGDRDVARDLAIQLQMNYVIAGEFQEVGEGRRDQPCVSGQAILSRMPIEDAIAVRFADQASLKWRLNPAQPRRGGRIALRARTGGTVFYSVHLESGADETLRAKQVGDILSDVPAGREPVIIGGDFNNVGGPASPMFAGLRAAGFGNAMIDTASERPMARRPIDWIFTRHIIARAEVIRAADASDHDPIVATASVQRRF
;
A
#
# COMPACT_ATOMS: atom_id res chain seq x y z
N MET A 1 7.16 -35.19 -5.30
CA MET A 1 8.04 -34.08 -5.70
C MET A 1 7.73 -32.78 -4.95
N SER A 2 6.47 -32.46 -4.64
CA SER A 2 6.09 -31.19 -3.97
C SER A 2 6.54 -31.03 -2.51
N ILE A 3 6.57 -32.11 -1.70
CA ILE A 3 6.95 -32.06 -0.28
C ILE A 3 8.45 -31.80 -0.10
N LEU A 4 9.29 -32.42 -0.91
CA LEU A 4 10.76 -32.23 -0.87
C LEU A 4 11.17 -30.81 -1.28
N ILE A 5 10.48 -30.21 -2.25
CA ILE A 5 10.73 -28.82 -2.69
C ILE A 5 10.30 -27.85 -1.59
N ALA A 6 9.15 -28.07 -0.94
CA ALA A 6 8.69 -27.24 0.17
C ALA A 6 9.64 -27.33 1.39
N PHE A 7 10.17 -28.53 1.67
CA PHE A 7 11.14 -28.73 2.75
C PHE A 7 12.50 -28.06 2.43
N ALA A 8 13.00 -28.16 1.21
CA ALA A 8 14.22 -27.49 0.77
C ALA A 8 14.11 -25.97 0.80
N LEU A 9 12.97 -25.40 0.39
CA LEU A 9 12.69 -23.99 0.49
C LEU A 9 12.58 -23.53 1.95
N ALA A 10 11.96 -24.31 2.82
CA ALA A 10 11.88 -24.01 4.25
C ALA A 10 13.26 -24.04 4.92
N VAL A 11 14.13 -24.99 4.57
CA VAL A 11 15.51 -25.07 5.08
C VAL A 11 16.36 -23.92 4.55
N LEU A 12 16.21 -23.53 3.26
CA LEU A 12 16.92 -22.38 2.69
C LEU A 12 16.53 -21.06 3.38
N ARG A 13 15.25 -20.87 3.68
CA ARG A 13 14.74 -19.71 4.40
C ARG A 13 15.15 -19.70 5.88
N LEU A 14 15.22 -20.88 6.51
CA LEU A 14 15.76 -20.99 7.88
C LEU A 14 17.26 -20.70 7.95
N THR A 15 18.04 -21.06 6.93
CA THR A 15 19.47 -20.70 6.87
C THR A 15 19.65 -19.18 6.63
N GLY A 16 18.82 -18.55 5.83
CA GLY A 16 18.76 -17.09 5.69
C GLY A 16 18.48 -16.40 7.02
N PHE A 17 17.65 -16.98 7.87
CA PHE A 17 17.35 -16.48 9.22
C PHE A 17 18.61 -16.29 10.12
N PHE A 18 19.68 -17.03 9.87
CA PHE A 18 20.95 -16.93 10.58
C PHE A 18 22.01 -16.08 9.87
N ILE A 19 21.83 -15.77 8.60
CA ILE A 19 22.82 -15.12 7.76
C ILE A 19 22.49 -13.64 7.52
N GLU A 20 21.20 -13.30 7.39
CA GLU A 20 20.76 -11.94 7.17
C GLU A 20 20.80 -11.10 8.46
N PRO A 21 21.24 -9.83 8.41
CA PRO A 21 21.15 -8.94 9.55
C PRO A 21 19.67 -8.72 9.92
N ARG A 22 19.38 -8.79 11.21
CA ARG A 22 18.03 -8.52 11.73
C ARG A 22 17.84 -7.03 11.88
N LEU A 23 16.95 -6.46 11.09
CA LEU A 23 16.57 -5.07 11.22
C LEU A 23 15.75 -4.85 12.50
N SER A 24 15.93 -3.71 13.14
CA SER A 24 14.97 -3.26 14.17
C SER A 24 13.64 -2.82 13.51
N ASP A 25 12.57 -2.75 14.30
CA ASP A 25 11.30 -2.21 13.79
C ASP A 25 11.45 -0.76 13.31
N ALA A 26 12.33 0.02 13.94
CA ALA A 26 12.62 1.37 13.51
C ALA A 26 13.27 1.41 12.13
N ASP A 27 14.22 0.49 11.85
CA ASP A 27 14.87 0.40 10.54
C ASP A 27 13.91 -0.13 9.46
N ILE A 28 13.06 -1.12 9.79
CA ILE A 28 12.05 -1.65 8.88
C ILE A 28 11.07 -0.53 8.48
N HIS A 29 10.53 0.21 9.45
CA HIS A 29 9.53 1.24 9.22
C HIS A 29 10.11 2.61 8.86
N ALA A 30 11.42 2.70 8.66
CA ALA A 30 12.06 3.95 8.23
C ALA A 30 11.50 4.41 6.88
N VAL A 31 11.05 5.66 6.83
CA VAL A 31 10.60 6.28 5.57
C VAL A 31 11.83 6.71 4.79
N SER A 32 11.86 6.35 3.53
CA SER A 32 12.89 6.78 2.58
C SER A 32 12.24 7.14 1.24
N GLY A 33 12.93 7.93 0.42
CA GLY A 33 12.42 8.31 -0.87
C GLY A 33 13.36 9.27 -1.61
N GLU A 34 13.05 9.55 -2.84
CA GLU A 34 13.84 10.46 -3.69
C GLU A 34 12.90 11.36 -4.48
N PRO A 35 13.30 12.63 -4.74
CA PRO A 35 12.56 13.49 -5.65
C PRO A 35 12.70 13.00 -7.08
N ALA A 36 11.71 13.25 -7.91
CA ALA A 36 11.77 12.99 -9.34
C ALA A 36 12.83 13.90 -9.99
N ARG A 37 13.49 13.38 -11.02
CA ARG A 37 14.43 14.16 -11.83
C ARG A 37 13.73 15.21 -12.67
N VAL A 38 12.46 14.98 -13.00
CA VAL A 38 11.60 15.89 -13.76
C VAL A 38 10.37 16.18 -12.91
N MET A 39 10.10 17.44 -12.69
CA MET A 39 8.90 17.92 -11.99
C MET A 39 7.85 18.30 -13.02
N TRP A 40 6.69 17.67 -12.94
CA TRP A 40 5.56 18.03 -13.80
C TRP A 40 4.87 19.28 -13.26
N PRO A 41 4.56 20.28 -14.13
CA PRO A 41 3.78 21.43 -13.70
C PRO A 41 2.38 20.97 -13.29
N LEU A 42 1.95 21.39 -12.09
CA LEU A 42 0.59 21.14 -11.63
C LEU A 42 -0.40 21.96 -12.47
N SER A 43 -1.32 21.27 -13.11
CA SER A 43 -2.56 21.91 -13.53
C SER A 43 -3.53 21.89 -12.34
N THR A 44 -3.77 23.04 -11.72
CA THR A 44 -4.77 23.18 -10.64
C THR A 44 -6.22 23.13 -11.16
N GLU A 45 -6.40 22.98 -12.45
CA GLU A 45 -7.70 23.07 -13.12
C GLU A 45 -8.32 21.70 -13.43
N ARG A 46 -7.52 20.63 -13.44
CA ARG A 46 -8.03 19.27 -13.68
C ARG A 46 -8.15 18.45 -12.38
N PRO A 47 -9.08 17.49 -12.32
CA PRO A 47 -9.13 16.53 -11.24
C PRO A 47 -7.82 15.73 -11.15
N LEU A 48 -7.46 15.31 -9.92
CA LEU A 48 -6.33 14.41 -9.70
C LEU A 48 -6.73 12.98 -10.08
N THR A 49 -5.86 12.27 -10.79
CA THR A 49 -5.95 10.82 -10.99
C THR A 49 -5.15 10.12 -9.91
N VAL A 50 -5.81 9.34 -9.07
CA VAL A 50 -5.21 8.61 -7.95
C VAL A 50 -5.41 7.12 -8.15
N VAL A 51 -4.32 6.35 -8.03
CA VAL A 51 -4.37 4.89 -8.07
C VAL A 51 -4.07 4.33 -6.69
N THR A 52 -4.78 3.28 -6.28
CA THR A 52 -4.31 2.37 -5.22
C THR A 52 -4.23 0.96 -5.76
N TRP A 53 -3.14 0.25 -5.42
CA TRP A 53 -2.90 -1.09 -5.94
C TRP A 53 -1.95 -1.91 -5.05
N ASN A 54 -2.41 -3.06 -4.60
CA ASN A 54 -1.54 -4.11 -4.11
C ASN A 54 -0.88 -4.79 -5.32
N ILE A 55 0.43 -4.63 -5.45
CA ILE A 55 1.21 -5.04 -6.65
C ILE A 55 1.84 -6.42 -6.52
N GLU A 56 1.38 -7.23 -5.57
CA GLU A 56 1.92 -8.59 -5.34
C GLU A 56 3.46 -8.59 -5.33
N ARG A 57 4.04 -7.73 -4.45
CA ARG A 57 5.50 -7.60 -4.24
C ARG A 57 6.27 -7.00 -5.42
N GLY A 58 5.58 -6.59 -6.48
CA GLY A 58 6.20 -6.19 -7.74
C GLY A 58 6.85 -7.36 -8.49
N ALA A 59 6.39 -8.60 -8.24
CA ALA A 59 6.94 -9.80 -8.87
C ALA A 59 6.83 -9.78 -10.40
N ARG A 60 5.83 -9.09 -10.94
CA ARG A 60 5.63 -8.88 -12.37
C ARG A 60 5.88 -7.41 -12.76
N PHE A 61 7.02 -6.89 -12.35
CA PHE A 61 7.40 -5.48 -12.43
C PHE A 61 7.05 -4.82 -13.78
N ASP A 62 7.45 -5.42 -14.90
CA ASP A 62 7.25 -4.81 -16.21
C ASP A 62 5.78 -4.65 -16.59
N ARG A 63 4.91 -5.59 -16.15
CA ARG A 63 3.46 -5.50 -16.35
C ARG A 63 2.83 -4.43 -15.47
N VAL A 64 3.26 -4.36 -14.20
CA VAL A 64 2.85 -3.32 -13.26
C VAL A 64 3.22 -1.94 -13.80
N ALA A 65 4.47 -1.77 -14.25
CA ALA A 65 4.97 -0.52 -14.79
C ALA A 65 4.24 -0.09 -16.07
N ALA A 66 3.98 -1.02 -16.99
CA ALA A 66 3.22 -0.75 -18.22
C ALA A 66 1.81 -0.26 -17.90
N MET A 67 1.09 -0.96 -17.02
CA MET A 67 -0.27 -0.60 -16.64
C MET A 67 -0.36 0.75 -15.93
N LEU A 68 0.56 1.03 -15.01
CA LEU A 68 0.62 2.34 -14.34
C LEU A 68 0.97 3.46 -15.32
N GLY A 69 1.79 3.19 -16.33
CA GLY A 69 2.10 4.13 -17.41
C GLY A 69 0.88 4.47 -18.29
N GLU A 70 0.01 3.47 -18.56
CA GLU A 70 -1.23 3.68 -19.32
C GLU A 70 -2.28 4.48 -18.53
N VAL A 71 -2.37 4.28 -17.21
CA VAL A 71 -3.31 5.02 -16.35
C VAL A 71 -2.93 6.49 -16.21
N ASP A 72 -1.65 6.83 -16.32
CA ASP A 72 -1.15 8.21 -16.25
C ASP A 72 -1.54 8.95 -14.95
N ALA A 73 -1.39 8.27 -13.81
CA ALA A 73 -1.81 8.77 -12.51
C ALA A 73 -0.96 9.94 -12.00
N ASP A 74 -1.58 10.84 -11.22
CA ASP A 74 -0.88 11.91 -10.49
C ASP A 74 -0.29 11.42 -9.17
N VAL A 75 -1.00 10.52 -8.48
CA VAL A 75 -0.58 9.89 -7.23
C VAL A 75 -0.89 8.41 -7.26
N ILE A 76 0.05 7.58 -6.79
CA ILE A 76 -0.08 6.13 -6.75
C ILE A 76 0.22 5.65 -5.33
N LEU A 77 -0.72 4.91 -4.75
CA LEU A 77 -0.63 4.27 -3.43
C LEU A 77 -0.40 2.78 -3.64
N LEU A 78 0.80 2.29 -3.31
CA LEU A 78 1.18 0.90 -3.55
C LEU A 78 1.26 0.13 -2.24
N GLN A 79 0.77 -1.10 -2.26
CA GLN A 79 0.92 -2.08 -1.20
C GLN A 79 1.79 -3.23 -1.70
N GLU A 80 2.46 -3.90 -0.78
CA GLU A 80 3.43 -4.96 -1.06
C GLU A 80 4.55 -4.53 -2.03
N ALA A 81 5.09 -3.33 -1.86
CA ALA A 81 6.25 -2.90 -2.62
C ALA A 81 7.53 -3.47 -2.00
N ASP A 82 8.17 -4.41 -2.69
CA ASP A 82 9.40 -5.05 -2.24
C ASP A 82 10.64 -4.16 -2.49
N ARG A 83 11.60 -4.25 -1.56
CA ARG A 83 12.94 -3.69 -1.69
C ARG A 83 13.96 -4.80 -1.50
N PHE A 84 14.78 -5.04 -2.51
CA PHE A 84 15.91 -5.95 -2.48
C PHE A 84 15.54 -7.40 -2.14
N CYS A 85 14.37 -7.82 -2.57
CA CYS A 85 13.88 -9.18 -2.42
C CYS A 85 14.18 -10.01 -3.66
N SER A 86 14.68 -11.23 -3.48
CA SER A 86 15.02 -12.13 -4.59
C SER A 86 13.79 -12.46 -5.45
N ARG A 87 12.63 -12.59 -4.84
CA ARG A 87 11.35 -12.87 -5.53
C ARG A 87 10.89 -11.74 -6.47
N SER A 88 11.36 -10.53 -6.26
CA SER A 88 11.09 -9.35 -7.11
C SER A 88 12.31 -8.89 -7.91
N GLY A 89 13.34 -9.76 -8.06
CA GLY A 89 14.53 -9.51 -8.85
C GLY A 89 15.53 -8.56 -8.20
N ASP A 90 15.64 -8.57 -6.88
CA ASP A 90 16.55 -7.74 -6.07
C ASP A 90 16.36 -6.22 -6.30
N ARG A 91 15.17 -5.79 -6.74
CA ARG A 91 14.84 -4.39 -7.05
C ARG A 91 14.44 -3.61 -5.81
N ASP A 92 14.60 -2.31 -5.86
CA ASP A 92 13.76 -1.36 -5.12
C ASP A 92 12.56 -1.03 -6.01
N VAL A 93 11.46 -1.79 -5.84
CA VAL A 93 10.30 -1.74 -6.75
C VAL A 93 9.69 -0.33 -6.83
N ALA A 94 9.53 0.34 -5.69
CA ALA A 94 8.94 1.68 -5.67
C ALA A 94 9.85 2.71 -6.37
N ARG A 95 11.16 2.64 -6.12
CA ARG A 95 12.13 3.51 -6.77
C ARG A 95 12.18 3.29 -8.28
N ASP A 96 12.25 2.05 -8.71
CA ASP A 96 12.35 1.72 -10.14
C ASP A 96 11.07 2.14 -10.89
N LEU A 97 9.87 1.95 -10.28
CA LEU A 97 8.61 2.49 -10.81
C LEU A 97 8.63 4.01 -10.88
N ALA A 98 9.08 4.69 -9.82
CA ALA A 98 9.16 6.14 -9.78
C ALA A 98 10.08 6.70 -10.87
N ILE A 99 11.24 6.06 -11.11
CA ILE A 99 12.15 6.42 -12.21
C ILE A 99 11.46 6.26 -13.57
N GLN A 100 10.81 5.12 -13.80
CA GLN A 100 10.16 4.84 -15.08
C GLN A 100 8.97 5.76 -15.36
N LEU A 101 8.19 6.11 -14.31
CA LEU A 101 7.03 6.98 -14.40
C LEU A 101 7.37 8.46 -14.21
N GLN A 102 8.64 8.80 -13.96
CA GLN A 102 9.13 10.15 -13.69
C GLN A 102 8.42 10.82 -12.50
N MET A 103 8.26 10.10 -11.40
CA MET A 103 7.57 10.53 -10.18
C MET A 103 8.54 10.66 -9.00
N ASN A 104 8.18 11.50 -8.03
CA ASN A 104 8.74 11.43 -6.67
C ASN A 104 8.22 10.18 -6.00
N TYR A 105 8.93 9.64 -5.01
CA TYR A 105 8.40 8.53 -4.22
C TYR A 105 8.86 8.60 -2.77
N VAL A 106 8.07 7.96 -1.91
CA VAL A 106 8.44 7.56 -0.55
C VAL A 106 8.00 6.12 -0.33
N ILE A 107 8.76 5.39 0.46
CA ILE A 107 8.48 4.02 0.85
C ILE A 107 8.77 3.83 2.34
N ALA A 108 7.97 3.03 3.03
CA ALA A 108 8.22 2.53 4.38
C ALA A 108 7.94 1.03 4.42
N GLY A 109 8.84 0.28 5.03
CA GLY A 109 8.68 -1.15 5.19
C GLY A 109 7.62 -1.51 6.22
N GLU A 110 6.96 -2.63 6.01
CA GLU A 110 6.11 -3.33 6.98
C GLU A 110 6.86 -4.50 7.58
N PHE A 111 7.48 -5.29 6.72
CA PHE A 111 8.15 -6.52 7.11
C PHE A 111 9.52 -6.65 6.47
N GLN A 112 10.50 -7.07 7.28
CA GLN A 112 11.68 -7.75 6.77
C GLN A 112 11.28 -9.19 6.44
N GLU A 113 11.39 -9.58 5.18
CA GLU A 113 11.12 -10.93 4.70
C GLU A 113 12.40 -11.76 4.77
N VAL A 114 12.51 -12.59 5.79
CA VAL A 114 13.73 -13.33 6.10
C VAL A 114 13.94 -14.47 5.11
N GLY A 115 15.13 -14.55 4.53
CA GLY A 115 15.48 -15.54 3.49
C GLY A 115 15.14 -15.11 2.08
N GLU A 116 14.72 -13.86 1.86
CA GLU A 116 14.47 -13.27 0.55
C GLU A 116 15.50 -12.19 0.17
N GLY A 117 16.28 -11.71 1.14
CA GLY A 117 17.34 -10.74 0.94
C GLY A 117 18.73 -11.35 0.86
N ARG A 118 19.73 -10.49 0.78
CA ARG A 118 21.15 -10.85 0.84
C ARG A 118 21.76 -10.41 2.16
N ARG A 119 22.93 -10.99 2.49
CA ARG A 119 23.63 -10.71 3.75
C ARG A 119 23.89 -9.22 4.00
N ASP A 120 24.17 -8.47 2.95
CA ASP A 120 24.46 -7.03 2.97
C ASP A 120 23.25 -6.16 2.65
N GLN A 121 22.15 -6.77 2.22
CA GLN A 121 20.95 -6.06 1.73
C GLN A 121 19.69 -6.85 2.06
N PRO A 122 19.14 -6.66 3.29
CA PRO A 122 17.91 -7.32 3.72
C PRO A 122 16.72 -6.98 2.82
N CYS A 123 15.88 -7.98 2.57
CA CYS A 123 14.61 -7.77 1.88
C CYS A 123 13.60 -7.13 2.82
N VAL A 124 12.96 -6.05 2.37
CA VAL A 124 11.86 -5.39 3.08
C VAL A 124 10.69 -5.22 2.13
N SER A 125 9.51 -5.63 2.57
CA SER A 125 8.25 -5.39 1.86
C SER A 125 7.40 -4.36 2.59
N GLY A 126 6.74 -3.45 1.87
CA GLY A 126 6.00 -2.37 2.55
C GLY A 126 5.06 -1.58 1.64
N GLN A 127 4.82 -0.35 2.08
CA GLN A 127 3.93 0.61 1.44
C GLN A 127 4.74 1.66 0.69
N ALA A 128 4.27 2.08 -0.48
CA ALA A 128 4.87 3.21 -1.17
C ALA A 128 3.81 4.21 -1.65
N ILE A 129 4.22 5.47 -1.76
CA ILE A 129 3.44 6.55 -2.38
C ILE A 129 4.33 7.19 -3.44
N LEU A 130 3.85 7.18 -4.69
CA LEU A 130 4.47 7.89 -5.78
C LEU A 130 3.64 9.12 -6.11
N SER A 131 4.29 10.23 -6.48
CA SER A 131 3.61 11.48 -6.83
C SER A 131 4.35 12.25 -7.91
N ARG A 132 3.61 12.79 -8.87
CA ARG A 132 4.16 13.77 -9.83
C ARG A 132 4.52 15.09 -9.17
N MET A 133 3.89 15.38 -8.05
CA MET A 133 4.11 16.56 -7.23
C MET A 133 5.18 16.30 -6.17
N PRO A 134 5.87 17.35 -5.66
CA PRO A 134 6.75 17.18 -4.52
C PRO A 134 6.04 16.56 -3.33
N ILE A 135 6.70 15.65 -2.65
CA ILE A 135 6.24 15.09 -1.39
C ILE A 135 6.84 15.94 -0.27
N GLU A 136 5.99 16.58 0.53
CA GLU A 136 6.39 17.60 1.52
C GLU A 136 6.64 16.99 2.90
N ASP A 137 5.86 15.96 3.25
CA ASP A 137 5.90 15.30 4.56
C ASP A 137 5.50 13.84 4.39
N ALA A 138 6.23 12.92 5.00
CA ALA A 138 5.92 11.51 4.97
C ALA A 138 6.31 10.82 6.27
N ILE A 139 5.38 10.02 6.81
CA ILE A 139 5.61 9.21 8.02
C ILE A 139 5.00 7.82 7.90
N ALA A 140 5.59 6.87 8.62
CA ALA A 140 5.01 5.55 8.85
C ALA A 140 4.14 5.60 10.13
N VAL A 141 2.83 5.48 9.95
CA VAL A 141 1.86 5.39 11.06
C VAL A 141 1.83 3.95 11.53
N ARG A 142 2.40 3.70 12.70
CA ARG A 142 2.48 2.36 13.29
C ARG A 142 1.14 1.98 13.91
N PHE A 143 0.66 0.77 13.64
CA PHE A 143 -0.53 0.26 14.31
C PHE A 143 -0.15 -0.30 15.69
N ALA A 144 -0.93 0.10 16.72
CA ALA A 144 -0.74 -0.37 18.09
C ALA A 144 -1.05 -1.87 18.22
N ASP A 145 -2.09 -2.32 17.53
CA ASP A 145 -2.50 -3.71 17.50
C ASP A 145 -2.03 -4.40 16.20
N GLN A 146 -1.33 -5.49 16.34
CA GLN A 146 -0.79 -6.32 15.25
C GLN A 146 -1.34 -7.75 15.36
N ALA A 147 -1.34 -8.51 14.26
CA ALA A 147 -1.66 -9.93 14.33
C ALA A 147 -0.73 -10.66 15.30
N SER A 148 -1.25 -11.74 15.85
CA SER A 148 -0.48 -12.55 16.81
C SER A 148 0.84 -13.02 16.22
N LEU A 149 1.84 -13.24 17.08
CA LEU A 149 3.17 -13.75 16.74
C LEU A 149 3.12 -15.03 15.89
N LYS A 150 2.06 -15.85 16.06
CA LYS A 150 1.83 -17.10 15.31
C LYS A 150 1.76 -16.86 13.80
N TRP A 151 1.17 -15.77 13.34
CA TRP A 151 1.13 -15.40 11.92
C TRP A 151 2.47 -14.86 11.43
N ARG A 152 3.19 -14.12 12.28
CA ARG A 152 4.51 -13.55 11.95
C ARG A 152 5.62 -14.60 11.89
N LEU A 153 5.47 -15.71 12.59
CA LEU A 153 6.41 -16.85 12.61
C LEU A 153 6.03 -17.95 11.62
N ASN A 154 5.26 -17.64 10.57
CA ASN A 154 4.94 -18.63 9.53
C ASN A 154 6.25 -19.18 8.91
N PRO A 155 6.56 -20.48 9.06
CA PRO A 155 7.81 -21.05 8.53
C PRO A 155 7.91 -20.98 7.01
N ALA A 156 6.76 -20.89 6.30
CA ALA A 156 6.74 -20.76 4.85
C ALA A 156 7.11 -19.34 4.38
N GLN A 157 6.92 -18.33 5.27
CA GLN A 157 7.26 -16.94 5.00
C GLN A 157 7.67 -16.26 6.33
N PRO A 158 8.88 -16.56 6.83
CA PRO A 158 9.36 -15.96 8.07
C PRO A 158 9.59 -14.48 7.87
N ARG A 159 8.95 -13.64 8.72
CA ARG A 159 9.04 -12.19 8.62
C ARG A 159 9.05 -11.50 9.99
N ARG A 160 9.60 -10.31 10.04
CA ARG A 160 9.70 -9.44 11.22
C ARG A 160 9.07 -8.09 10.89
N GLY A 161 8.67 -7.35 11.91
CA GLY A 161 8.01 -6.06 11.74
C GLY A 161 6.51 -6.16 11.96
N GLY A 162 5.74 -5.29 11.34
CA GLY A 162 4.29 -5.22 11.48
C GLY A 162 3.66 -4.29 10.46
N ARG A 163 2.34 -4.35 10.37
CA ARG A 163 1.57 -3.49 9.47
C ARG A 163 1.67 -2.03 9.88
N ILE A 164 1.69 -1.16 8.90
CA ILE A 164 1.65 0.30 9.03
C ILE A 164 0.67 0.88 8.02
N ALA A 165 0.34 2.17 8.18
CA ALA A 165 -0.08 3.01 7.08
C ALA A 165 1.07 3.96 6.71
N LEU A 166 1.33 4.18 5.43
CA LEU A 166 2.24 5.22 4.98
C LEU A 166 1.44 6.48 4.67
N ARG A 167 1.67 7.56 5.45
CA ARG A 167 1.12 8.88 5.16
C ARG A 167 2.11 9.70 4.36
N ALA A 168 1.63 10.44 3.36
CA ALA A 168 2.39 11.49 2.69
C ALA A 168 1.51 12.69 2.38
N ARG A 169 2.08 13.90 2.41
CA ARG A 169 1.45 15.13 1.94
C ARG A 169 2.05 15.49 0.58
N THR A 170 1.20 15.72 -0.39
CA THR A 170 1.61 16.14 -1.73
C THR A 170 0.46 16.89 -2.42
N GLY A 171 0.77 17.99 -3.13
CA GLY A 171 -0.22 18.79 -3.83
C GLY A 171 -1.35 19.32 -2.95
N GLY A 172 -1.08 19.64 -1.69
CA GLY A 172 -2.07 20.16 -0.73
C GLY A 172 -3.09 19.10 -0.25
N THR A 173 -2.86 17.82 -0.52
CA THR A 173 -3.72 16.70 -0.10
C THR A 173 -2.90 15.73 0.74
N VAL A 174 -3.51 15.15 1.76
CA VAL A 174 -2.91 14.11 2.59
C VAL A 174 -3.36 12.75 2.09
N PHE A 175 -2.40 11.88 1.79
CA PHE A 175 -2.64 10.53 1.30
C PHE A 175 -2.17 9.49 2.32
N TYR A 176 -2.93 8.40 2.42
CA TYR A 176 -2.55 7.21 3.17
C TYR A 176 -2.57 6.01 2.24
N SER A 177 -1.44 5.32 2.10
CA SER A 177 -1.38 3.96 1.55
C SER A 177 -1.53 2.99 2.72
N VAL A 178 -2.50 2.10 2.64
CA VAL A 178 -2.82 1.17 3.73
C VAL A 178 -2.85 -0.27 3.25
N HIS A 179 -2.36 -1.18 4.11
CA HIS A 179 -2.56 -2.61 3.95
C HIS A 179 -2.85 -3.20 5.33
N LEU A 180 -4.12 -3.41 5.62
CA LEU A 180 -4.55 -3.91 6.92
C LEU A 180 -4.28 -5.41 7.05
N GLU A 181 -4.37 -5.93 8.27
CA GLU A 181 -4.00 -7.31 8.57
C GLU A 181 -4.88 -8.31 7.82
N SER A 182 -4.24 -9.22 7.08
CA SER A 182 -4.89 -10.37 6.44
C SER A 182 -5.14 -11.48 7.44
N GLY A 183 -6.19 -12.28 7.25
CA GLY A 183 -6.49 -13.43 8.13
C GLY A 183 -6.90 -13.06 9.56
N ALA A 184 -7.01 -11.78 9.90
CA ALA A 184 -7.50 -11.28 11.17
C ALA A 184 -9.03 -11.11 11.15
N ASP A 185 -9.62 -10.93 12.33
CA ASP A 185 -11.02 -10.53 12.44
C ASP A 185 -11.22 -9.04 12.10
N GLU A 186 -12.46 -8.63 11.91
CA GLU A 186 -12.79 -7.22 11.66
C GLU A 186 -12.45 -6.31 12.84
N THR A 187 -12.37 -6.83 14.06
CA THR A 187 -12.07 -6.07 15.27
C THR A 187 -10.65 -5.53 15.23
N LEU A 188 -9.67 -6.37 14.84
CA LEU A 188 -8.29 -5.95 14.70
C LEU A 188 -8.15 -4.89 13.61
N ARG A 189 -8.73 -5.13 12.43
CA ARG A 189 -8.71 -4.14 11.33
C ARG A 189 -9.39 -2.83 11.70
N ALA A 190 -10.50 -2.88 12.46
CA ALA A 190 -11.16 -1.67 12.96
C ALA A 190 -10.26 -0.85 13.91
N LYS A 191 -9.46 -1.51 14.75
CA LYS A 191 -8.46 -0.83 15.60
C LYS A 191 -7.37 -0.18 14.75
N GLN A 192 -6.85 -0.88 13.73
CA GLN A 192 -5.88 -0.32 12.80
C GLN A 192 -6.44 0.89 12.03
N VAL A 193 -7.72 0.87 11.64
CA VAL A 193 -8.43 2.05 11.12
C VAL A 193 -8.48 3.16 12.17
N GLY A 194 -8.68 2.85 13.44
CA GLY A 194 -8.63 3.79 14.55
C GLY A 194 -7.27 4.48 14.69
N ASP A 195 -6.17 3.75 14.54
CA ASP A 195 -4.81 4.31 14.55
C ASP A 195 -4.60 5.29 13.39
N ILE A 196 -5.08 4.95 12.18
CA ILE A 196 -5.04 5.86 11.03
C ILE A 196 -5.83 7.13 11.34
N LEU A 197 -7.04 7.01 11.86
CA LEU A 197 -7.91 8.15 12.18
C LEU A 197 -7.32 9.06 13.27
N SER A 198 -6.54 8.50 14.18
CA SER A 198 -5.84 9.26 15.22
C SER A 198 -4.71 10.14 14.65
N ASP A 199 -4.14 9.76 13.50
CA ASP A 199 -3.12 10.53 12.79
C ASP A 199 -3.72 11.51 11.77
N VAL A 200 -4.96 11.29 11.32
CA VAL A 200 -5.61 12.15 10.32
C VAL A 200 -5.72 13.60 10.81
N PRO A 201 -5.21 14.60 10.06
CA PRO A 201 -5.28 16.00 10.45
C PRO A 201 -6.70 16.46 10.81
N ALA A 202 -6.84 17.21 11.91
CA ALA A 202 -8.13 17.73 12.36
C ALA A 202 -8.70 18.86 11.46
N GLY A 203 -7.89 19.40 10.56
CA GLY A 203 -8.24 20.51 9.67
C GLY A 203 -9.17 20.14 8.53
N ARG A 204 -9.35 21.10 7.62
CA ARG A 204 -10.15 20.93 6.38
C ARG A 204 -9.33 20.49 5.17
N GLU A 205 -8.13 20.02 5.40
CA GLU A 205 -7.29 19.49 4.33
C GLU A 205 -7.99 18.29 3.65
N PRO A 206 -7.92 18.20 2.33
CA PRO A 206 -8.36 17.00 1.63
C PRO A 206 -7.56 15.79 2.09
N VAL A 207 -8.23 14.68 2.35
CA VAL A 207 -7.61 13.43 2.77
C VAL A 207 -8.10 12.28 1.90
N ILE A 208 -7.19 11.48 1.41
CA ILE A 208 -7.47 10.26 0.66
C ILE A 208 -6.77 9.08 1.37
N ILE A 209 -7.54 8.06 1.73
CA ILE A 209 -7.06 6.81 2.31
C ILE A 209 -7.36 5.72 1.29
N GLY A 210 -6.33 5.09 0.73
CA GLY A 210 -6.48 4.03 -0.26
C GLY A 210 -5.61 2.83 0.04
N GLY A 211 -6.07 1.62 -0.30
CA GLY A 211 -5.28 0.42 -0.12
C GLY A 211 -6.08 -0.85 0.02
N ASP A 212 -5.36 -1.89 0.41
CA ASP A 212 -5.88 -3.21 0.74
C ASP A 212 -6.35 -3.24 2.21
N PHE A 213 -7.66 -3.15 2.39
CA PHE A 213 -8.29 -3.22 3.71
C PHE A 213 -8.57 -4.66 4.17
N ASN A 214 -8.29 -5.66 3.33
CA ASN A 214 -8.58 -7.07 3.61
C ASN A 214 -10.02 -7.32 4.09
N ASN A 215 -10.99 -6.55 3.57
CA ASN A 215 -12.38 -6.57 3.99
C ASN A 215 -13.34 -6.94 2.86
N VAL A 216 -13.96 -8.11 2.97
CA VAL A 216 -14.97 -8.61 2.03
C VAL A 216 -16.39 -8.13 2.36
N GLY A 217 -16.60 -7.46 3.48
CA GLY A 217 -17.92 -7.01 3.96
C GLY A 217 -18.46 -5.78 3.22
N GLY A 218 -17.63 -5.17 2.38
CA GLY A 218 -18.00 -3.97 1.63
C GLY A 218 -18.00 -2.69 2.49
N PRO A 219 -18.35 -1.52 1.90
CA PRO A 219 -18.21 -0.21 2.54
C PRO A 219 -19.18 -0.01 3.72
N ALA A 220 -20.24 -0.81 3.82
CA ALA A 220 -21.18 -0.78 4.96
C ALA A 220 -20.68 -1.57 6.18
N SER A 221 -19.57 -2.31 6.06
CA SER A 221 -19.00 -3.10 7.14
C SER A 221 -18.83 -2.28 8.43
N PRO A 222 -19.10 -2.86 9.61
CA PRO A 222 -18.82 -2.24 10.91
C PRO A 222 -17.37 -1.77 11.05
N MET A 223 -16.40 -2.43 10.42
CA MET A 223 -15.00 -2.03 10.39
C MET A 223 -14.80 -0.59 9.92
N PHE A 224 -15.61 -0.10 8.98
CA PHE A 224 -15.56 1.27 8.48
C PHE A 224 -16.42 2.28 9.23
N ALA A 225 -17.02 1.89 10.37
CA ALA A 225 -17.85 2.80 11.16
C ALA A 225 -17.08 4.05 11.62
N GLY A 226 -15.82 3.88 12.03
CA GLY A 226 -14.92 4.98 12.41
C GLY A 226 -14.68 5.97 11.27
N LEU A 227 -14.40 5.47 10.06
CA LEU A 227 -14.23 6.32 8.88
C LEU A 227 -15.49 7.13 8.56
N ARG A 228 -16.66 6.48 8.58
CA ARG A 228 -17.94 7.18 8.36
C ARG A 228 -18.21 8.25 9.42
N ALA A 229 -17.96 7.92 10.70
CA ALA A 229 -18.12 8.88 11.81
C ALA A 229 -17.15 10.06 11.70
N ALA A 230 -15.94 9.85 11.15
CA ALA A 230 -14.95 10.90 10.88
C ALA A 230 -15.21 11.69 9.58
N GLY A 231 -16.35 11.45 8.91
CA GLY A 231 -16.77 12.18 7.72
C GLY A 231 -16.15 11.72 6.41
N PHE A 232 -15.54 10.51 6.38
CA PHE A 232 -15.06 9.92 5.14
C PHE A 232 -16.19 9.29 4.33
N GLY A 233 -16.26 9.60 3.05
CA GLY A 233 -17.07 8.94 2.04
C GLY A 233 -16.26 7.86 1.30
N ASN A 234 -16.95 6.80 0.85
CA ASN A 234 -16.37 5.82 -0.06
C ASN A 234 -16.40 6.37 -1.49
N ALA A 235 -15.27 6.35 -2.18
CA ALA A 235 -15.17 6.83 -3.56
C ALA A 235 -15.65 5.80 -4.60
N MET A 236 -15.69 4.51 -4.23
CA MET A 236 -16.10 3.44 -5.13
C MET A 236 -17.56 3.60 -5.54
N ILE A 237 -17.83 3.55 -6.85
CA ILE A 237 -19.18 3.39 -7.38
C ILE A 237 -19.62 1.98 -7.00
N ASP A 238 -20.74 1.88 -6.27
CA ASP A 238 -21.22 0.63 -5.68
C ASP A 238 -21.64 -0.38 -6.75
N THR A 239 -20.68 -1.15 -7.25
CA THR A 239 -20.92 -2.38 -8.02
C THR A 239 -20.57 -3.63 -7.20
N ALA A 240 -20.09 -3.43 -5.97
CA ALA A 240 -19.55 -4.50 -5.13
C ALA A 240 -20.65 -5.41 -4.56
N SER A 241 -21.86 -4.88 -4.30
CA SER A 241 -22.97 -5.65 -3.76
C SER A 241 -23.51 -6.72 -4.71
N GLU A 242 -23.30 -6.54 -6.02
CA GLU A 242 -23.77 -7.47 -7.05
C GLU A 242 -22.77 -8.61 -7.36
N ARG A 243 -21.54 -8.54 -6.80
CA ARG A 243 -20.51 -9.55 -7.05
C ARG A 243 -20.58 -10.70 -6.04
N PRO A 244 -20.33 -11.96 -6.47
CA PRO A 244 -20.13 -13.09 -5.55
C PRO A 244 -19.04 -12.76 -4.53
N MET A 245 -19.17 -13.24 -3.27
CA MET A 245 -18.27 -12.93 -2.16
C MET A 245 -16.77 -13.12 -2.51
N ALA A 246 -16.43 -14.16 -3.26
CA ALA A 246 -15.06 -14.45 -3.72
C ALA A 246 -14.50 -13.44 -4.77
N ARG A 247 -15.33 -12.50 -5.24
CA ARG A 247 -14.96 -11.46 -6.22
C ARG A 247 -15.26 -10.05 -5.72
N ARG A 248 -15.59 -9.91 -4.43
CA ARG A 248 -15.80 -8.58 -3.83
C ARG A 248 -14.45 -7.92 -3.66
N PRO A 249 -14.34 -6.63 -3.96
CA PRO A 249 -13.10 -5.91 -3.73
C PRO A 249 -12.79 -5.91 -2.23
N ILE A 250 -11.55 -6.09 -1.89
CA ILE A 250 -10.99 -5.90 -0.55
C ILE A 250 -10.15 -4.63 -0.48
N ASP A 251 -9.92 -4.01 -1.64
CA ASP A 251 -9.27 -2.73 -1.83
C ASP A 251 -10.31 -1.62 -1.88
N TRP A 252 -10.04 -0.48 -1.22
CA TRP A 252 -10.97 0.62 -1.09
C TRP A 252 -10.26 1.97 -1.18
N ILE A 253 -11.02 3.02 -1.58
CA ILE A 253 -10.62 4.42 -1.45
C ILE A 253 -11.69 5.17 -0.66
N PHE A 254 -11.26 5.81 0.43
CA PHE A 254 -12.06 6.70 1.26
C PHE A 254 -11.53 8.12 1.16
N THR A 255 -12.45 9.09 1.14
CA THR A 255 -12.08 10.51 0.95
C THR A 255 -12.81 11.41 1.95
N ARG A 256 -12.11 12.47 2.39
CA ARG A 256 -12.68 13.52 3.23
C ARG A 256 -12.27 14.90 2.69
N HIS A 257 -13.21 15.84 2.61
CA HIS A 257 -13.04 17.19 2.07
C HIS A 257 -12.60 17.25 0.59
N ILE A 258 -12.76 16.16 -0.13
CA ILE A 258 -12.54 16.04 -1.56
C ILE A 258 -13.59 15.09 -2.13
N ILE A 259 -14.13 15.39 -3.30
CA ILE A 259 -15.04 14.48 -4.00
C ILE A 259 -14.22 13.59 -4.91
N ALA A 260 -14.41 12.29 -4.80
CA ALA A 260 -13.81 11.34 -5.72
C ALA A 260 -14.82 10.31 -6.22
N ARG A 261 -14.57 9.84 -7.42
CA ARG A 261 -15.23 8.66 -8.00
C ARG A 261 -14.15 7.69 -8.42
N ALA A 262 -14.33 6.44 -8.10
CA ALA A 262 -13.35 5.40 -8.36
C ALA A 262 -13.97 4.20 -9.05
N GLU A 263 -13.18 3.57 -9.90
CA GLU A 263 -13.50 2.33 -10.59
C GLU A 263 -12.36 1.33 -10.48
N VAL A 264 -12.68 0.05 -10.63
CA VAL A 264 -11.71 -1.05 -10.65
C VAL A 264 -11.32 -1.31 -12.09
N ILE A 265 -10.02 -1.29 -12.39
CA ILE A 265 -9.47 -1.66 -13.69
C ILE A 265 -8.87 -3.07 -13.58
N ARG A 266 -9.06 -3.90 -14.61
CA ARG A 266 -8.57 -5.27 -14.56
C ARG A 266 -7.05 -5.33 -14.68
N ALA A 267 -6.38 -6.02 -13.76
CA ALA A 267 -4.93 -6.11 -13.67
C ALA A 267 -4.25 -6.94 -14.76
N ALA A 268 -4.99 -7.67 -15.59
CA ALA A 268 -4.46 -8.45 -16.73
C ALA A 268 -3.18 -9.25 -16.40
N ASP A 269 -3.19 -10.04 -15.33
CA ASP A 269 -2.07 -10.84 -14.82
C ASP A 269 -0.85 -10.03 -14.30
N ALA A 270 -0.99 -8.74 -14.04
CA ALA A 270 0.09 -7.95 -13.46
C ALA A 270 0.18 -8.09 -11.92
N SER A 271 -0.93 -8.41 -11.26
CA SER A 271 -1.05 -8.69 -9.84
C SER A 271 -2.21 -9.64 -9.58
N ASP A 272 -2.31 -10.20 -8.40
CA ASP A 272 -3.48 -10.92 -7.89
C ASP A 272 -4.60 -9.96 -7.41
N HIS A 273 -4.32 -8.67 -7.33
CA HIS A 273 -5.28 -7.58 -7.10
C HIS A 273 -5.50 -6.74 -8.36
N ASP A 274 -6.71 -6.24 -8.52
CA ASP A 274 -7.05 -5.25 -9.55
C ASP A 274 -6.83 -3.82 -9.00
N PRO A 275 -6.20 -2.90 -9.75
CA PRO A 275 -6.02 -1.53 -9.30
C PRO A 275 -7.35 -0.78 -9.26
N ILE A 276 -7.47 0.12 -8.29
CA ILE A 276 -8.56 1.09 -8.22
C ILE A 276 -8.03 2.44 -8.69
N VAL A 277 -8.71 3.02 -9.67
CA VAL A 277 -8.41 4.35 -10.20
C VAL A 277 -9.49 5.32 -9.79
N ALA A 278 -9.12 6.39 -9.10
CA ALA A 278 -10.03 7.44 -8.68
C ALA A 278 -9.73 8.76 -9.39
N THR A 279 -10.79 9.45 -9.79
CA THR A 279 -10.75 10.85 -10.21
C THR A 279 -11.24 11.71 -9.06
N ALA A 280 -10.36 12.58 -8.50
CA ALA A 280 -10.61 13.36 -7.31
C ALA A 280 -10.57 14.87 -7.60
N SER A 281 -11.57 15.62 -7.13
CA SER A 281 -11.70 17.06 -7.31
C SER A 281 -11.86 17.78 -5.97
N VAL A 282 -10.99 18.74 -5.70
CA VAL A 282 -11.14 19.61 -4.51
C VAL A 282 -12.36 20.50 -4.71
N GLN A 283 -13.29 20.48 -3.75
CA GLN A 283 -14.42 21.40 -3.74
C GLN A 283 -13.91 22.85 -3.57
N ARG A 284 -13.90 23.65 -4.63
CA ARG A 284 -13.83 25.10 -4.48
C ARG A 284 -15.20 25.56 -3.95
N ARG A 285 -15.28 25.93 -2.67
CA ARG A 285 -16.43 26.71 -2.20
C ARG A 285 -16.20 28.15 -2.68
N PHE A 286 -17.07 28.60 -3.55
CA PHE A 286 -17.25 30.03 -3.86
C PHE A 286 -17.89 30.72 -2.65
#